data_0dbd7fd7a1367e385c141d62140deb81
#
_entry.id   0dbd7fd7a1367e385c141d62140deb81
#
_cell.length_a   1.000
_cell.length_b   1.000
_cell.length_c   1.000
_cell.angle_alpha   90.00
_cell.angle_beta   90.00
_cell.angle_gamma   90.00
#
_symmetry.space_group_name_H-M   'P 1'
#
loop_
_entity.id
_entity.type
_entity.pdbx_description
1 polymer ?
#
loop_
_entity_poly.entity_id
_entity_poly.type
_entity_poly.pdbx_seq_one_letter_code
_entity_poly.pdbx_strand_id
1 'polypeptide(L)'
;MSSTADFKAQIDSIVETVKDLSSWILRSFKSRSRLVMLQLWKSIVIPRLDYCSQLWNPHQTSLINKLEDLQKAYLKNIHGFRHKSYWESLKELGLYSLQRRRERYQLIYLWSILENFVPNIQSDEENLIKVQSSVHSRLGRTIQTRPLRNTRFSN
;
A
#
# COMPACT_ATOMS: atom_id res chain seq x y z
N MET A 1 -5.39 -24.64 16.77
CA MET A 1 -6.12 -24.14 15.59
C MET A 1 -5.52 -22.78 15.24
N SER A 2 -4.61 -22.73 14.28
CA SER A 2 -3.97 -21.48 13.84
C SER A 2 -4.91 -20.76 12.89
N SER A 3 -5.59 -19.73 13.38
CA SER A 3 -6.41 -18.83 12.54
C SER A 3 -5.51 -17.80 11.86
N THR A 4 -4.60 -18.22 11.03
CA THR A 4 -4.03 -17.33 10.02
C THR A 4 -5.13 -17.13 8.99
N ALA A 5 -5.81 -15.98 9.07
CA ALA A 5 -6.79 -15.61 8.07
C ALA A 5 -6.09 -15.64 6.70
N ASP A 6 -6.47 -16.60 5.86
CA ASP A 6 -5.90 -16.71 4.52
C ASP A 6 -6.57 -15.67 3.63
N PHE A 7 -5.91 -14.51 3.50
CA PHE A 7 -6.36 -13.42 2.63
C PHE A 7 -6.11 -13.69 1.13
N LYS A 8 -5.67 -14.90 0.77
CA LYS A 8 -5.40 -15.23 -0.62
C LYS A 8 -6.65 -15.06 -1.50
N ALA A 9 -7.79 -15.58 -1.05
CA ALA A 9 -9.07 -15.43 -1.77
C ALA A 9 -9.46 -13.96 -1.94
N GLN A 10 -9.25 -13.14 -0.90
CA GLN A 10 -9.49 -11.70 -0.97
C GLN A 10 -8.58 -11.01 -1.98
N ILE A 11 -7.29 -11.35 -2.00
CA ILE A 11 -6.33 -10.78 -2.95
C ILE A 11 -6.67 -11.23 -4.38
N ASP A 12 -7.03 -12.47 -4.60
CA ASP A 12 -7.43 -12.98 -5.91
C ASP A 12 -8.68 -12.25 -6.42
N SER A 13 -9.68 -12.01 -5.57
CA SER A 13 -10.87 -11.20 -5.90
C SER A 13 -10.52 -9.75 -6.25
N ILE A 14 -9.62 -9.11 -5.50
CA ILE A 14 -9.14 -7.76 -5.79
C ILE A 14 -8.42 -7.72 -7.14
N VAL A 15 -7.56 -8.70 -7.41
CA VAL A 15 -6.82 -8.81 -8.67
C VAL A 15 -7.79 -8.92 -9.86
N GLU A 16 -8.82 -9.74 -9.76
CA GLU A 16 -9.85 -9.89 -10.78
C GLU A 16 -10.60 -8.58 -11.00
N THR A 17 -11.12 -7.98 -9.94
CA THR A 17 -11.81 -6.69 -10.02
C THR A 17 -10.96 -5.61 -10.68
N VAL A 18 -9.67 -5.52 -10.33
CA VAL A 18 -8.76 -4.52 -10.92
C VAL A 18 -8.44 -4.81 -12.37
N LYS A 19 -8.34 -6.08 -12.78
CA LYS A 19 -8.20 -6.46 -14.20
C LYS A 19 -9.42 -6.02 -15.01
N ASP A 20 -10.60 -6.25 -14.49
CA ASP A 20 -11.86 -5.87 -15.15
C ASP A 20 -11.99 -4.34 -15.29
N LEU A 21 -11.70 -3.61 -14.21
CA LEU A 21 -11.67 -2.14 -14.24
C LEU A 21 -10.63 -1.61 -15.22
N SER A 22 -9.44 -2.17 -15.24
CA SER A 22 -8.38 -1.79 -16.18
C SER A 22 -8.81 -2.07 -17.63
N SER A 23 -9.40 -3.21 -17.89
CA SER A 23 -9.92 -3.59 -19.20
C SER A 23 -11.08 -2.68 -19.65
N TRP A 24 -11.96 -2.33 -18.70
CA TRP A 24 -13.03 -1.37 -18.95
C TRP A 24 -12.49 0.01 -19.30
N ILE A 25 -11.52 0.53 -18.54
CA ILE A 25 -10.84 1.81 -18.82
C ILE A 25 -10.24 1.78 -20.23
N LEU A 26 -9.52 0.70 -20.55
CA LEU A 26 -8.86 0.56 -21.85
C LEU A 26 -9.83 0.45 -23.03
N ARG A 27 -11.04 -0.04 -22.83
CA ARG A 27 -12.09 -0.07 -23.86
C ARG A 27 -12.84 1.26 -24.01
N SER A 28 -13.15 1.90 -22.88
CA SER A 28 -13.97 3.12 -22.84
C SER A 28 -13.18 4.36 -23.29
N PHE A 29 -11.89 4.43 -22.96
CA PHE A 29 -11.06 5.58 -23.26
C PHE A 29 -10.07 5.27 -24.39
N LYS A 30 -10.25 5.90 -25.54
CA LYS A 30 -9.33 5.76 -26.68
C LYS A 30 -8.00 6.49 -26.45
N SER A 31 -8.03 7.58 -25.68
CA SER A 31 -6.83 8.34 -25.36
C SER A 31 -5.90 7.54 -24.44
N ARG A 32 -4.66 7.38 -24.86
CA ARG A 32 -3.58 6.75 -24.09
C ARG A 32 -2.57 7.77 -23.58
N SER A 33 -2.98 9.05 -23.51
CA SER A 33 -2.11 10.10 -23.02
C SER A 33 -1.74 9.86 -21.56
N ARG A 34 -0.51 10.24 -21.20
CA ARG A 34 0.01 10.09 -19.85
C ARG A 34 -0.91 10.67 -18.77
N LEU A 35 -1.40 11.90 -19.00
CA LEU A 35 -2.24 12.60 -18.03
C LEU A 35 -3.56 11.86 -17.78
N VAL A 36 -4.29 11.51 -18.84
CA VAL A 36 -5.59 10.84 -18.73
C VAL A 36 -5.43 9.46 -18.06
N MET A 37 -4.48 8.66 -18.52
CA MET A 37 -4.27 7.32 -17.98
C MET A 37 -3.86 7.33 -16.51
N LEU A 38 -3.00 8.28 -16.11
CA LEU A 38 -2.62 8.43 -14.69
C LEU A 38 -3.78 8.88 -13.82
N GLN A 39 -4.61 9.81 -14.33
CA GLN A 39 -5.78 10.28 -13.58
C GLN A 39 -6.77 9.13 -13.37
N LEU A 40 -7.07 8.35 -14.42
CA LEU A 40 -7.94 7.18 -14.31
C LEU A 40 -7.40 6.12 -13.36
N TRP A 41 -6.08 5.84 -13.41
CA TRP A 41 -5.43 4.94 -12.46
C TRP A 41 -5.60 5.40 -11.02
N LYS A 42 -5.29 6.67 -10.75
CA LYS A 42 -5.35 7.23 -9.40
C LYS A 42 -6.78 7.36 -8.85
N SER A 43 -7.75 7.65 -9.70
CA SER A 43 -9.13 7.90 -9.25
C SER A 43 -10.01 6.65 -9.19
N ILE A 44 -9.75 5.65 -10.04
CA ILE A 44 -10.61 4.47 -10.15
C ILE A 44 -9.93 3.22 -9.57
N VAL A 45 -8.68 2.97 -9.94
CA VAL A 45 -8.00 1.70 -9.60
C VAL A 45 -7.37 1.75 -8.21
N ILE A 46 -6.62 2.81 -7.92
CA ILE A 46 -5.90 2.94 -6.64
C ILE A 46 -6.84 2.82 -5.42
N PRO A 47 -8.02 3.45 -5.36
CA PRO A 47 -8.89 3.31 -4.20
C PRO A 47 -9.33 1.87 -3.93
N ARG A 48 -9.47 1.04 -4.97
CA ARG A 48 -9.79 -0.39 -4.83
C ARG A 48 -8.63 -1.19 -4.25
N LEU A 49 -7.40 -0.84 -4.64
CA LEU A 49 -6.18 -1.47 -4.15
C LEU A 49 -5.81 -1.02 -2.73
N ASP A 50 -6.17 0.19 -2.34
CA ASP A 50 -5.85 0.76 -1.03
C ASP A 50 -6.90 0.41 0.04
N TYR A 51 -8.13 0.07 -0.35
CA TYR A 51 -9.22 -0.20 0.58
C TYR A 51 -8.85 -1.33 1.55
N CYS A 52 -8.82 -1.01 2.83
CA CYS A 52 -8.45 -1.93 3.93
C CYS A 52 -7.13 -2.68 3.71
N SER A 53 -6.20 -2.13 2.92
CA SER A 53 -4.92 -2.79 2.61
C SER A 53 -4.07 -3.09 3.84
N GLN A 54 -4.30 -2.40 4.96
CA GLN A 54 -3.65 -2.66 6.24
C GLN A 54 -4.01 -4.04 6.81
N LEU A 55 -5.24 -4.53 6.53
CA LEU A 55 -5.74 -5.81 7.06
C LEU A 55 -5.25 -7.00 6.23
N TRP A 56 -5.23 -6.86 4.89
CA TRP A 56 -4.96 -7.97 3.98
C TRP A 56 -3.59 -7.88 3.28
N ASN A 57 -2.67 -7.04 3.75
CA ASN A 57 -1.35 -6.89 3.13
C ASN A 57 -0.60 -8.22 3.06
N PRO A 58 -0.30 -8.73 1.85
CA PRO A 58 0.35 -10.02 1.69
C PRO A 58 1.81 -9.99 2.13
N HIS A 59 2.25 -11.05 2.80
CA HIS A 59 3.66 -11.29 3.11
C HIS A 59 4.33 -12.21 2.07
N GLN A 60 3.53 -13.00 1.35
CA GLN A 60 4.03 -13.93 0.33
C GLN A 60 4.43 -13.16 -0.94
N THR A 61 5.67 -13.37 -1.38
CA THR A 61 6.23 -12.73 -2.59
C THR A 61 5.38 -12.98 -3.83
N SER A 62 4.78 -14.17 -3.96
CA SER A 62 3.90 -14.51 -5.09
C SER A 62 2.66 -13.63 -5.16
N LEU A 63 2.03 -13.31 -4.02
CA LEU A 63 0.86 -12.44 -3.95
C LEU A 63 1.23 -10.97 -4.14
N ILE A 64 2.39 -10.55 -3.62
CA ILE A 64 2.94 -9.22 -3.86
C ILE A 64 3.16 -9.02 -5.35
N ASN A 65 3.81 -9.97 -6.02
CA ASN A 65 4.07 -9.90 -7.45
C ASN A 65 2.78 -9.87 -8.28
N LYS A 66 1.75 -10.65 -7.92
CA LYS A 66 0.44 -10.59 -8.58
C LYS A 66 -0.14 -9.17 -8.60
N LEU A 67 -0.04 -8.46 -7.47
CA LEU A 67 -0.51 -7.08 -7.36
C LEU A 67 0.36 -6.11 -8.17
N GLU A 68 1.70 -6.24 -8.09
CA GLU A 68 2.62 -5.41 -8.87
C GLU A 68 2.43 -5.60 -10.39
N ASP A 69 2.14 -6.82 -10.83
CA ASP A 69 1.89 -7.12 -12.24
C ASP A 69 0.66 -6.40 -12.79
N LEU A 70 -0.35 -6.09 -11.96
CA LEU A 70 -1.50 -5.26 -12.36
C LEU A 70 -1.04 -3.87 -12.77
N GLN A 71 -0.23 -3.22 -11.92
CA GLN A 71 0.29 -1.89 -12.18
C GLN A 71 1.19 -1.90 -13.41
N LYS A 72 2.09 -2.87 -13.49
CA LYS A 72 3.00 -3.06 -14.62
C LYS A 72 2.23 -3.23 -15.95
N ALA A 73 1.19 -4.08 -15.96
CA ALA A 73 0.37 -4.29 -17.13
C ALA A 73 -0.39 -3.02 -17.56
N TYR A 74 -0.93 -2.28 -16.60
CA TYR A 74 -1.62 -1.02 -16.87
C TYR A 74 -0.68 0.04 -17.46
N LEU A 75 0.49 0.23 -16.85
CA LEU A 75 1.48 1.24 -17.27
C LEU A 75 1.97 1.02 -18.71
N LYS A 76 2.10 -0.23 -19.16
CA LYS A 76 2.47 -0.56 -20.55
C LYS A 76 1.48 -0.06 -21.59
N ASN A 77 0.24 0.25 -21.20
CA ASN A 77 -0.78 0.79 -22.09
C ASN A 77 -0.74 2.31 -22.24
N ILE A 78 0.12 3.00 -21.46
CA ILE A 78 0.34 4.43 -21.57
C ILE A 78 1.24 4.70 -22.78
N HIS A 79 0.91 5.70 -23.56
CA HIS A 79 1.69 6.08 -24.74
C HIS A 79 3.15 6.39 -24.35
N GLY A 80 4.10 5.77 -25.03
CA GLY A 80 5.53 5.91 -24.78
C GLY A 80 6.13 5.03 -23.66
N PHE A 81 5.31 4.21 -22.96
CA PHE A 81 5.80 3.38 -21.84
C PHE A 81 5.85 1.87 -22.13
N ARG A 82 5.44 1.44 -23.31
CA ARG A 82 5.35 0.02 -23.68
C ARG A 82 6.68 -0.73 -23.57
N HIS A 83 7.79 -0.07 -23.93
CA HIS A 83 9.13 -0.68 -23.97
C HIS A 83 10.01 -0.30 -22.77
N LYS A 84 9.51 0.56 -21.87
CA LYS A 84 10.25 0.97 -20.68
C LYS A 84 10.20 -0.12 -19.61
N SER A 85 11.26 -0.17 -18.79
CA SER A 85 11.25 -1.03 -17.61
C SER A 85 10.20 -0.54 -16.61
N TYR A 86 9.73 -1.43 -15.72
CA TYR A 86 8.75 -1.09 -14.71
C TYR A 86 9.22 0.05 -13.80
N TRP A 87 10.46 -0.04 -13.33
CA TRP A 87 11.03 0.93 -12.40
C TRP A 87 11.26 2.30 -13.04
N GLU A 88 11.71 2.34 -14.29
CA GLU A 88 11.83 3.59 -15.07
C GLU A 88 10.46 4.23 -15.26
N SER A 89 9.45 3.43 -15.58
CA SER A 89 8.06 3.91 -15.74
C SER A 89 7.54 4.54 -14.45
N LEU A 90 7.76 3.90 -13.30
CA LEU A 90 7.36 4.44 -12.00
C LEU A 90 8.06 5.77 -11.70
N LYS A 91 9.38 5.84 -11.92
CA LYS A 91 10.18 7.05 -11.66
C LYS A 91 9.71 8.22 -12.53
N GLU A 92 9.51 7.98 -13.82
CA GLU A 92 9.10 9.02 -14.76
C GLU A 92 7.67 9.49 -14.54
N LEU A 93 6.77 8.59 -14.10
CA LEU A 93 5.37 8.90 -13.79
C LEU A 93 5.17 9.45 -12.39
N GLY A 94 6.21 9.47 -11.55
CA GLY A 94 6.10 9.88 -10.16
C GLY A 94 5.20 8.98 -9.33
N LEU A 95 5.23 7.67 -9.61
CA LEU A 95 4.44 6.67 -8.91
C LEU A 95 5.31 5.83 -7.98
N TYR A 96 4.72 5.37 -6.89
CA TYR A 96 5.30 4.32 -6.06
C TYR A 96 4.83 2.95 -6.52
N SER A 97 5.62 1.90 -6.25
CA SER A 97 5.14 0.53 -6.36
C SER A 97 3.99 0.30 -5.38
N LEU A 98 3.10 -0.65 -5.69
CA LEU A 98 1.96 -0.97 -4.82
C LEU A 98 2.44 -1.52 -3.48
N GLN A 99 3.53 -2.29 -3.45
CA GLN A 99 4.14 -2.77 -2.22
C GLN A 99 4.58 -1.61 -1.32
N ARG A 100 5.39 -0.68 -1.84
CA ARG A 100 5.89 0.48 -1.08
C ARG A 100 4.75 1.37 -0.59
N ARG A 101 3.68 1.48 -1.36
CA ARG A 101 2.48 2.23 -0.99
C ARG A 101 1.78 1.58 0.20
N ARG A 102 1.59 0.25 0.20
CA ARG A 102 0.99 -0.50 1.31
C ARG A 102 1.85 -0.45 2.58
N GLU A 103 3.16 -0.64 2.44
CA GLU A 103 4.11 -0.51 3.56
C GLU A 103 4.01 0.87 4.22
N ARG A 104 3.91 1.93 3.42
CA ARG A 104 3.70 3.29 3.94
C ARG A 104 2.39 3.41 4.74
N TYR A 105 1.28 2.86 4.24
CA TYR A 105 0.02 2.90 4.97
C TYR A 105 0.07 2.11 6.27
N GLN A 106 0.74 0.97 6.30
CA GLN A 106 0.95 0.21 7.54
C GLN A 106 1.74 1.02 8.58
N LEU A 107 2.79 1.70 8.15
CA LEU A 107 3.59 2.54 9.04
C LEU A 107 2.78 3.73 9.59
N ILE A 108 1.98 4.39 8.74
CA ILE A 108 1.11 5.49 9.15
C ILE A 108 0.06 4.98 10.15
N TYR A 109 -0.55 3.82 9.88
CA TYR A 109 -1.54 3.22 10.77
C TYR A 109 -0.93 2.84 12.13
N LEU A 110 0.24 2.20 12.11
CA LEU A 110 0.97 1.88 13.33
C LEU A 110 1.30 3.14 14.14
N TRP A 111 1.80 4.18 13.48
CA TRP A 111 2.08 5.46 14.12
C TRP A 111 0.82 6.09 14.72
N SER A 112 -0.31 6.02 14.02
CA SER A 112 -1.61 6.52 14.53
C SER A 112 -2.07 5.78 15.79
N ILE A 113 -1.78 4.49 15.92
CA ILE A 113 -2.05 3.71 17.13
C ILE A 113 -1.15 4.20 18.27
N LEU A 114 0.16 4.35 18.01
CA LEU A 114 1.14 4.79 19.02
C LEU A 114 0.83 6.19 19.58
N GLU A 115 0.31 7.08 18.74
CA GLU A 115 -0.09 8.44 19.13
C GLU A 115 -1.53 8.51 19.67
N ASN A 116 -2.20 7.37 19.89
CA ASN A 116 -3.59 7.28 20.38
C ASN A 116 -4.63 8.04 19.51
N PHE A 117 -4.36 8.21 18.21
CA PHE A 117 -5.34 8.79 17.28
C PHE A 117 -6.46 7.81 16.91
N VAL A 118 -6.29 6.51 17.19
CA VAL A 118 -7.29 5.48 16.93
C VAL A 118 -8.02 5.17 18.24
N PRO A 119 -9.31 5.58 18.40
CA PRO A 119 -10.06 5.32 19.60
C PRO A 119 -10.30 3.80 19.77
N ASN A 120 -10.30 3.31 21.03
CA ASN A 120 -10.61 1.94 21.44
C ASN A 120 -9.58 0.84 21.11
N ILE A 121 -8.39 1.16 20.64
CA ILE A 121 -7.30 0.20 20.70
C ILE A 121 -6.59 0.43 22.02
N GLN A 122 -6.99 -0.31 23.07
CA GLN A 122 -6.16 -0.45 24.27
C GLN A 122 -4.87 -1.14 23.78
N SER A 123 -3.80 -0.37 23.74
CA SER A 123 -2.48 -0.90 23.47
C SER A 123 -2.06 -1.74 24.67
N ASP A 124 -2.31 -3.05 24.61
CA ASP A 124 -1.60 -3.97 25.47
C ASP A 124 -0.12 -3.73 25.22
N GLU A 125 0.60 -3.19 26.19
CA GLU A 125 2.01 -2.81 26.06
C GLU A 125 2.88 -3.96 25.52
N GLU A 126 2.53 -5.21 25.86
CA GLU A 126 3.20 -6.41 25.32
C GLU A 126 3.09 -6.58 23.81
N ASN A 127 1.96 -6.21 23.19
CA ASN A 127 1.76 -6.30 21.74
C ASN A 127 2.52 -5.20 21.02
N LEU A 128 2.65 -4.02 21.61
CA LEU A 128 3.44 -2.91 21.07
C LEU A 128 4.95 -3.24 21.07
N ILE A 129 5.45 -3.88 22.12
CA ILE A 129 6.85 -4.29 22.19
C ILE A 129 7.17 -5.33 21.11
N LYS A 130 6.28 -6.29 20.84
CA LYS A 130 6.45 -7.26 19.75
C LYS A 130 6.45 -6.60 18.37
N VAL A 131 5.60 -5.60 18.14
CA VAL A 131 5.57 -4.85 16.90
C VAL A 131 6.82 -3.99 16.74
N GLN A 132 7.29 -3.32 17.78
CA GLN A 132 8.54 -2.56 17.77
C GLN A 132 9.75 -3.45 17.47
N SER A 133 9.83 -4.66 18.05
CA SER A 133 10.92 -5.59 17.77
C SER A 133 10.91 -6.09 16.32
N SER A 134 9.75 -6.30 15.73
CA SER A 134 9.62 -6.72 14.33
C SER A 134 9.95 -5.60 13.33
N VAL A 135 9.66 -4.35 13.66
CA VAL A 135 10.01 -3.18 12.86
C VAL A 135 11.51 -2.88 12.97
N HIS A 136 12.10 -3.02 14.17
CA HIS A 136 13.54 -2.86 14.40
C HIS A 136 14.37 -3.86 13.58
N SER A 137 13.95 -5.14 13.54
CA SER A 137 14.66 -6.18 12.80
C SER A 137 14.66 -5.95 11.29
N ARG A 138 13.66 -5.25 10.74
CA ARG A 138 13.55 -4.96 9.30
C ARG A 138 14.25 -3.68 8.87
N LEU A 139 14.34 -2.67 9.72
CA LEU A 139 14.89 -1.36 9.37
C LEU A 139 16.37 -1.19 9.73
N GLY A 140 16.96 -2.07 10.54
CA GLY A 140 18.39 -2.03 10.91
C GLY A 140 18.86 -0.69 11.51
N ARG A 141 17.95 0.17 11.94
CA ARG A 141 18.25 1.47 12.54
C ARG A 141 17.47 1.65 13.83
N THR A 142 18.20 1.95 14.89
CA THR A 142 17.65 2.34 16.16
C THR A 142 16.96 3.70 16.04
N ILE A 143 15.65 3.72 16.09
CA ILE A 143 14.91 4.98 16.26
C ILE A 143 15.00 5.31 17.74
N GLN A 144 15.84 6.28 18.10
CA GLN A 144 15.83 6.85 19.44
C GLN A 144 14.51 7.62 19.63
N THR A 145 13.60 7.06 20.39
CA THR A 145 12.40 7.77 20.84
C THR A 145 12.83 8.85 21.83
N ARG A 146 12.73 10.12 21.43
CA ARG A 146 12.84 11.23 22.37
C ARG A 146 11.66 11.15 23.34
N PRO A 147 11.88 11.21 24.67
CA PRO A 147 10.79 11.28 25.63
C PRO A 147 9.98 12.57 25.37
N LEU A 148 8.67 12.43 25.24
CA LEU A 148 7.74 13.56 25.09
C LEU A 148 7.84 14.43 26.35
N ARG A 149 8.25 15.67 26.17
CA ARG A 149 8.22 16.71 27.21
C ARG A 149 6.76 16.99 27.52
N ASN A 150 6.28 16.56 28.70
CA ASN A 150 5.01 16.99 29.25
C ASN A 150 5.03 18.52 29.44
N THR A 151 4.48 19.26 28.49
CA THR A 151 4.12 20.66 28.71
C THR A 151 2.79 20.68 29.44
N ARG A 152 2.85 20.68 30.78
CA ARG A 152 1.71 21.11 31.60
C ARG A 152 1.48 22.59 31.29
N PHE A 153 0.40 22.89 30.62
CA PHE A 153 -0.19 24.22 30.67
C PHE A 153 -0.82 24.38 32.07
N SER A 154 -0.15 25.11 32.96
CA SER A 154 -0.73 25.65 34.17
C SER A 154 -1.41 26.96 33.79
N ASN A 155 -2.69 27.09 34.16
CA ASN A 155 -3.47 28.32 34.12
C ASN A 155 -2.76 29.46 34.85
#